data_3a3d30bd84ab0654722c277e526f94f0
#
_entry.id   3a3d30bd84ab0654722c277e526f94f0
#
_cell.length_a   1.000
_cell.length_b   1.000
_cell.length_c   1.000
_cell.angle_alpha   90.00
_cell.angle_beta   90.00
_cell.angle_gamma   90.00
#
_symmetry.space_group_name_H-M   'P 1'
#
loop_
_entity.id
_entity.type
_entity.pdbx_description
1 polymer ?
#
loop_
_entity_poly.entity_id
_entity_poly.type
_entity_poly.pdbx_seq_one_letter_code
_entity_poly.pdbx_strand_id
1 'polypeptide(L)'
;FYLILTSNSYSQNIVYANLDTIIKTSDVGKKIIVFFKDKNNKLNKEYKNKEKIIRENEASLISQKNILENEEYIKKANEINQEINKFNLEYNQKMKEINFQKDEVLKYFQNEINKILKEFAEKNNIDIILSSNQMLIGKSNMDVTDEILKNVNNKIKNFNIN
;
A
#
# COMPACT_ATOMS: atom_id res chain seq x y z
N PHE A 1 37.53 -55.38 -9.58
CA PHE A 1 37.11 -54.39 -8.57
C PHE A 1 36.23 -53.37 -9.24
N TYR A 2 34.90 -53.50 -9.12
CA TYR A 2 33.93 -52.52 -9.64
C TYR A 2 33.74 -51.47 -8.54
N LEU A 3 34.20 -50.23 -8.78
CA LEU A 3 33.93 -49.07 -7.94
C LEU A 3 32.53 -48.57 -8.28
N ILE A 4 31.53 -48.85 -7.44
CA ILE A 4 30.19 -48.29 -7.55
C ILE A 4 30.27 -46.87 -6.99
N LEU A 5 30.38 -45.88 -7.89
CA LEU A 5 30.18 -44.47 -7.56
C LEU A 5 28.69 -44.22 -7.33
N THR A 6 28.24 -44.25 -6.10
CA THR A 6 26.91 -43.77 -5.69
C THR A 6 26.89 -42.25 -5.79
N SER A 7 26.39 -41.72 -6.89
CA SER A 7 26.07 -40.30 -6.98
C SER A 7 24.85 -40.02 -6.10
N ASN A 8 25.06 -39.34 -4.96
CA ASN A 8 23.96 -38.76 -4.20
C ASN A 8 23.31 -37.65 -5.04
N SER A 9 22.22 -37.97 -5.71
CA SER A 9 21.37 -36.95 -6.37
C SER A 9 20.59 -36.20 -5.27
N TYR A 10 21.04 -35.02 -4.91
CA TYR A 10 20.23 -34.09 -4.08
C TYR A 10 19.12 -33.55 -4.97
N SER A 11 17.90 -34.01 -4.76
CA SER A 11 16.72 -33.38 -5.34
C SER A 11 16.45 -32.08 -4.59
N GLN A 12 16.59 -30.93 -5.27
CA GLN A 12 16.22 -29.63 -4.71
C GLN A 12 14.71 -29.55 -4.56
N ASN A 13 14.23 -29.17 -3.38
CA ASN A 13 12.83 -28.93 -3.10
C ASN A 13 12.51 -27.46 -3.35
N ILE A 14 12.00 -27.15 -4.53
CA ILE A 14 11.67 -25.79 -4.97
C ILE A 14 10.15 -25.64 -5.00
N VAL A 15 9.64 -24.60 -4.38
CA VAL A 15 8.22 -24.23 -4.38
C VAL A 15 8.04 -22.78 -4.78
N TYR A 16 6.81 -22.32 -4.99
CA TYR A 16 6.53 -20.92 -5.23
C TYR A 16 5.33 -20.42 -4.42
N ALA A 17 5.29 -19.10 -4.20
CA ALA A 17 4.18 -18.44 -3.54
C ALA A 17 3.87 -17.08 -4.17
N ASN A 18 2.60 -16.69 -4.14
CA ASN A 18 2.14 -15.38 -4.54
C ASN A 18 2.09 -14.43 -3.33
N LEU A 19 3.16 -13.66 -3.14
CA LEU A 19 3.26 -12.70 -2.03
C LEU A 19 2.20 -11.61 -2.10
N ASP A 20 1.86 -11.13 -3.30
CA ASP A 20 0.82 -10.11 -3.47
C ASP A 20 -0.54 -10.62 -3.02
N THR A 21 -0.85 -11.88 -3.34
CA THR A 21 -2.07 -12.53 -2.87
C THR A 21 -2.05 -12.65 -1.35
N ILE A 22 -0.96 -13.13 -0.76
CA ILE A 22 -0.82 -13.26 0.69
C ILE A 22 -1.00 -11.90 1.38
N ILE A 23 -0.32 -10.86 0.90
CA ILE A 23 -0.43 -9.50 1.46
C ILE A 23 -1.86 -8.97 1.36
N LYS A 24 -2.53 -9.14 0.21
CA LYS A 24 -3.87 -8.57 -0.03
C LYS A 24 -5.00 -9.35 0.65
N THR A 25 -4.87 -10.67 0.79
CA THR A 25 -5.97 -11.54 1.25
C THR A 25 -5.86 -11.98 2.70
N SER A 26 -4.69 -11.84 3.33
CA SER A 26 -4.53 -12.10 4.75
C SER A 26 -5.37 -11.14 5.61
N ASP A 27 -5.69 -11.57 6.82
CA ASP A 27 -6.52 -10.79 7.76
C ASP A 27 -5.88 -9.44 8.10
N VAL A 28 -4.56 -9.41 8.29
CA VAL A 28 -3.81 -8.17 8.52
C VAL A 28 -3.75 -7.32 7.27
N GLY A 29 -3.48 -7.91 6.10
CA GLY A 29 -3.42 -7.18 4.84
C GLY A 29 -4.75 -6.49 4.50
N LYS A 30 -5.89 -7.17 4.69
CA LYS A 30 -7.22 -6.58 4.56
C LYS A 30 -7.42 -5.39 5.50
N LYS A 31 -7.00 -5.52 6.78
CA LYS A 31 -7.08 -4.40 7.74
C LYS A 31 -6.23 -3.21 7.30
N ILE A 32 -5.01 -3.43 6.82
CA ILE A 32 -4.13 -2.36 6.29
C ILE A 32 -4.82 -1.65 5.13
N ILE A 33 -5.36 -2.40 4.16
CA ILE A 33 -6.05 -1.84 2.99
C ILE A 33 -7.24 -0.98 3.41
N VAL A 34 -8.10 -1.48 4.30
CA VAL A 34 -9.27 -0.74 4.81
C VAL A 34 -8.85 0.51 5.56
N PHE A 35 -7.86 0.41 6.45
CA PHE A 35 -7.36 1.55 7.23
C PHE A 35 -6.89 2.72 6.33
N PHE A 36 -6.05 2.44 5.33
CA PHE A 36 -5.57 3.49 4.44
C PHE A 36 -6.63 3.99 3.45
N LYS A 37 -7.57 3.13 3.04
CA LYS A 37 -8.74 3.56 2.27
C LYS A 37 -9.60 4.56 3.05
N ASP A 38 -9.87 4.28 4.32
CA ASP A 38 -10.67 5.17 5.17
C ASP A 38 -9.93 6.48 5.47
N LYS A 39 -8.61 6.43 5.66
CA LYS A 39 -7.76 7.62 5.83
C LYS A 39 -7.80 8.53 4.60
N ASN A 40 -7.70 7.94 3.40
CA ASN A 40 -7.84 8.66 2.13
C ASN A 40 -9.26 9.23 1.96
N ASN A 41 -10.29 8.47 2.27
CA ASN A 41 -11.68 8.92 2.16
C ASN A 41 -11.97 10.12 3.08
N LYS A 42 -11.43 10.09 4.32
CA LYS A 42 -11.56 11.21 5.28
C LYS A 42 -10.86 12.46 4.74
N LEU A 43 -9.63 12.31 4.25
CA LEU A 43 -8.88 13.43 3.66
C LEU A 43 -9.65 14.02 2.47
N ASN A 44 -10.09 13.19 1.52
CA ASN A 44 -10.84 13.64 0.34
C ASN A 44 -12.13 14.37 0.72
N LYS A 45 -12.86 13.88 1.73
CA LYS A 45 -14.09 14.54 2.22
C LYS A 45 -13.79 15.91 2.81
N GLU A 46 -12.73 16.02 3.63
CA GLU A 46 -12.30 17.29 4.23
C GLU A 46 -11.95 18.31 3.14
N TYR A 47 -11.13 17.89 2.17
CA TYR A 47 -10.66 18.78 1.12
C TYR A 47 -11.74 19.13 0.10
N LYS A 48 -12.70 18.25 -0.17
CA LYS A 48 -13.87 18.56 -0.99
C LYS A 48 -14.72 19.68 -0.38
N ASN A 49 -14.85 19.70 0.94
CA ASN A 49 -15.56 20.77 1.63
C ASN A 49 -14.80 22.11 1.54
N LYS A 50 -13.47 22.10 1.72
CA LYS A 50 -12.64 23.31 1.55
C LYS A 50 -12.70 23.82 0.10
N GLU A 51 -12.58 22.93 -0.87
CA GLU A 51 -12.70 23.29 -2.31
C GLU A 51 -14.02 23.96 -2.61
N LYS A 52 -15.13 23.47 -2.06
CA LYS A 52 -16.45 24.07 -2.22
C LYS A 52 -16.48 25.51 -1.71
N ILE A 53 -15.93 25.77 -0.52
CA ILE A 53 -15.86 27.12 0.07
C ILE A 53 -15.03 28.06 -0.83
N ILE A 54 -13.88 27.59 -1.32
CA ILE A 54 -13.03 28.39 -2.22
C ILE A 54 -13.80 28.76 -3.50
N ARG A 55 -14.49 27.80 -4.12
CA ARG A 55 -15.32 28.04 -5.32
C ARG A 55 -16.47 29.03 -5.07
N GLU A 56 -17.09 28.97 -3.91
CA GLU A 56 -18.13 29.91 -3.49
C GLU A 56 -17.55 31.31 -3.32
N ASN A 57 -16.36 31.46 -2.74
CA ASN A 57 -15.65 32.73 -2.60
C ASN A 57 -15.26 33.32 -3.98
N GLU A 58 -14.76 32.49 -4.91
CA GLU A 58 -14.46 32.90 -6.28
C GLU A 58 -15.72 33.41 -7.01
N ALA A 59 -16.83 32.65 -6.93
CA ALA A 59 -18.09 33.03 -7.57
C ALA A 59 -18.64 34.34 -6.98
N SER A 60 -18.54 34.50 -5.66
CA SER A 60 -18.92 35.74 -4.96
C SER A 60 -18.10 36.94 -5.44
N LEU A 61 -16.78 36.78 -5.54
CA LEU A 61 -15.89 37.83 -6.02
C LEU A 61 -16.21 38.22 -7.48
N ILE A 62 -16.46 37.24 -8.35
CA ILE A 62 -16.83 37.48 -9.75
C ILE A 62 -18.12 38.30 -9.83
N SER A 63 -19.12 38.00 -9.00
CA SER A 63 -20.40 38.77 -8.98
C SER A 63 -20.23 40.22 -8.54
N GLN A 64 -19.18 40.53 -7.77
CA GLN A 64 -18.87 41.86 -7.25
C GLN A 64 -17.95 42.68 -8.18
N LYS A 65 -17.52 42.15 -9.32
CA LYS A 65 -16.53 42.77 -10.20
C LYS A 65 -16.92 44.20 -10.65
N ASN A 66 -18.20 44.46 -10.85
CA ASN A 66 -18.69 45.76 -11.30
C ASN A 66 -19.09 46.70 -10.14
N ILE A 67 -18.97 46.23 -8.90
CA ILE A 67 -19.37 46.93 -7.66
C ILE A 67 -18.15 47.40 -6.89
N LEU A 68 -17.09 46.58 -6.87
CA LEU A 68 -15.85 46.86 -6.16
C LEU A 68 -14.95 47.79 -6.95
N GLU A 69 -14.20 48.62 -6.24
CA GLU A 69 -13.08 49.36 -6.83
C GLU A 69 -12.00 48.37 -7.34
N ASN A 70 -11.30 48.76 -8.41
CA ASN A 70 -10.37 47.88 -9.11
C ASN A 70 -9.25 47.35 -8.17
N GLU A 71 -8.72 48.19 -7.30
CA GLU A 71 -7.68 47.81 -6.35
C GLU A 71 -8.18 46.77 -5.33
N GLU A 72 -9.38 46.95 -4.83
CA GLU A 72 -10.00 46.04 -3.86
C GLU A 72 -10.31 44.68 -4.53
N TYR A 73 -10.82 44.70 -5.77
CA TYR A 73 -11.05 43.47 -6.55
C TYR A 73 -9.74 42.68 -6.74
N ILE A 74 -8.66 43.37 -7.17
CA ILE A 74 -7.36 42.72 -7.39
C ILE A 74 -6.83 42.15 -6.07
N LYS A 75 -6.93 42.86 -4.96
CA LYS A 75 -6.51 42.37 -3.65
C LYS A 75 -7.22 41.08 -3.27
N LYS A 76 -8.57 41.06 -3.35
CA LYS A 76 -9.38 39.87 -3.04
C LYS A 76 -9.06 38.69 -3.97
N ALA A 77 -8.85 38.96 -5.27
CA ALA A 77 -8.46 37.92 -6.22
C ALA A 77 -7.09 37.29 -5.86
N ASN A 78 -6.13 38.13 -5.43
CA ASN A 78 -4.84 37.63 -4.98
C ASN A 78 -4.93 36.80 -3.68
N GLU A 79 -5.80 37.18 -2.75
CA GLU A 79 -6.06 36.42 -1.50
C GLU A 79 -6.64 35.03 -1.84
N ILE A 80 -7.63 34.95 -2.73
CA ILE A 80 -8.19 33.67 -3.17
C ILE A 80 -7.15 32.81 -3.90
N ASN A 81 -6.31 33.39 -4.76
CA ASN A 81 -5.23 32.66 -5.42
C ASN A 81 -4.21 32.10 -4.42
N GLN A 82 -3.89 32.87 -3.36
CA GLN A 82 -3.02 32.36 -2.30
C GLN A 82 -3.68 31.22 -1.52
N GLU A 83 -4.98 31.31 -1.25
CA GLU A 83 -5.76 30.24 -0.59
C GLU A 83 -5.76 28.97 -1.45
N ILE A 84 -5.97 29.07 -2.75
CA ILE A 84 -5.91 27.93 -3.70
C ILE A 84 -4.53 27.28 -3.69
N ASN A 85 -3.47 28.08 -3.76
CA ASN A 85 -2.12 27.56 -3.74
C ASN A 85 -1.81 26.82 -2.42
N LYS A 86 -2.18 27.40 -1.29
CA LYS A 86 -2.04 26.79 0.04
C LYS A 86 -2.85 25.49 0.12
N PHE A 87 -4.09 25.50 -0.32
CA PHE A 87 -4.96 24.32 -0.39
C PHE A 87 -4.30 23.17 -1.17
N ASN A 88 -3.79 23.44 -2.37
CA ASN A 88 -3.13 22.45 -3.20
C ASN A 88 -1.86 21.88 -2.56
N LEU A 89 -1.05 22.75 -1.96
CA LEU A 89 0.17 22.32 -1.27
C LEU A 89 -0.14 21.42 -0.07
N GLU A 90 -1.08 21.82 0.79
CA GLU A 90 -1.49 21.06 1.97
C GLU A 90 -2.07 19.69 1.59
N TYR A 91 -2.96 19.64 0.58
CA TYR A 91 -3.53 18.39 0.09
C TYR A 91 -2.47 17.43 -0.40
N ASN A 92 -1.58 17.91 -1.28
CA ASN A 92 -0.51 17.09 -1.84
C ASN A 92 0.46 16.59 -0.76
N GLN A 93 0.77 17.41 0.24
CA GLN A 93 1.61 17.03 1.35
C GLN A 93 0.96 15.94 2.19
N LYS A 94 -0.31 16.09 2.56
CA LYS A 94 -1.06 15.08 3.33
C LYS A 94 -1.22 13.77 2.56
N MET A 95 -1.45 13.82 1.24
CA MET A 95 -1.48 12.62 0.40
C MET A 95 -0.14 11.89 0.38
N LYS A 96 0.96 12.63 0.26
CA LYS A 96 2.32 12.06 0.32
C LYS A 96 2.59 11.40 1.68
N GLU A 97 2.19 12.04 2.78
CA GLU A 97 2.33 11.50 4.13
C GLU A 97 1.55 10.17 4.30
N ILE A 98 0.29 10.12 3.81
CA ILE A 98 -0.53 8.89 3.86
C ILE A 98 0.11 7.78 3.03
N ASN A 99 0.59 8.07 1.83
CA ASN A 99 1.23 7.08 0.97
C ASN A 99 2.55 6.57 1.60
N PHE A 100 3.37 7.46 2.14
CA PHE A 100 4.59 7.09 2.83
C PHE A 100 4.31 6.17 4.03
N GLN A 101 3.33 6.54 4.88
CA GLN A 101 2.92 5.69 6.01
C GLN A 101 2.42 4.32 5.56
N LYS A 102 1.65 4.26 4.46
CA LYS A 102 1.18 2.99 3.89
C LYS A 102 2.35 2.12 3.44
N ASP A 103 3.32 2.70 2.74
CA ASP A 103 4.48 1.96 2.24
C ASP A 103 5.33 1.42 3.39
N GLU A 104 5.55 2.20 4.45
CA GLU A 104 6.27 1.75 5.65
C GLU A 104 5.53 0.61 6.38
N VAL A 105 4.21 0.72 6.52
CA VAL A 105 3.38 -0.34 7.14
C VAL A 105 3.43 -1.62 6.30
N LEU A 106 3.30 -1.52 4.97
CA LEU A 106 3.38 -2.68 4.06
C LEU A 106 4.76 -3.32 4.08
N LYS A 107 5.83 -2.54 4.11
CA LYS A 107 7.21 -3.02 4.22
C LYS A 107 7.44 -3.76 5.54
N TYR A 108 6.94 -3.22 6.65
CA TYR A 108 7.01 -3.89 7.94
C TYR A 108 6.22 -5.21 7.91
N PHE A 109 5.01 -5.22 7.37
CA PHE A 109 4.21 -6.43 7.21
C PHE A 109 4.89 -7.48 6.34
N GLN A 110 5.50 -7.07 5.22
CA GLN A 110 6.28 -7.97 4.36
C GLN A 110 7.47 -8.58 5.10
N ASN A 111 8.15 -7.83 5.96
CA ASN A 111 9.23 -8.36 6.78
C ASN A 111 8.73 -9.44 7.75
N GLU A 112 7.54 -9.28 8.34
CA GLU A 112 6.94 -10.31 9.20
C GLU A 112 6.57 -11.56 8.38
N ILE A 113 6.04 -11.39 7.17
CA ILE A 113 5.79 -12.52 6.24
C ILE A 113 7.09 -13.24 5.89
N ASN A 114 8.19 -12.52 5.65
CA ASN A 114 9.50 -13.13 5.33
C ASN A 114 10.02 -14.02 6.46
N LYS A 115 9.78 -13.66 7.73
CA LYS A 115 10.10 -14.54 8.86
C LYS A 115 9.31 -15.84 8.81
N ILE A 116 8.01 -15.74 8.49
CA ILE A 116 7.14 -16.91 8.37
C ILE A 116 7.55 -17.79 7.19
N LEU A 117 7.94 -17.19 6.05
CA LEU A 117 8.46 -17.91 4.89
C LEU A 117 9.73 -18.72 5.25
N LYS A 118 10.65 -18.09 5.99
CA LYS A 118 11.86 -18.77 6.44
C LYS A 118 11.56 -19.98 7.33
N GLU A 119 10.72 -19.80 8.35
CA GLU A 119 10.30 -20.87 9.24
C GLU A 119 9.56 -21.99 8.49
N PHE A 120 8.73 -21.62 7.51
CA PHE A 120 8.01 -22.57 6.66
C PHE A 120 8.96 -23.40 5.80
N ALA A 121 9.96 -22.77 5.19
CA ALA A 121 10.98 -23.44 4.40
C ALA A 121 11.79 -24.43 5.24
N GLU A 122 12.27 -24.00 6.41
CA GLU A 122 13.05 -24.83 7.35
C GLU A 122 12.22 -26.06 7.79
N LYS A 123 10.97 -25.85 8.19
CA LYS A 123 10.08 -26.93 8.68
C LYS A 123 9.75 -27.97 7.62
N ASN A 124 9.65 -27.57 6.34
CA ASN A 124 9.24 -28.44 5.24
C ASN A 124 10.39 -28.90 4.34
N ASN A 125 11.65 -28.68 4.76
CA ASN A 125 12.86 -28.99 3.97
C ASN A 125 12.78 -28.42 2.55
N ILE A 126 12.36 -27.15 2.43
CA ILE A 126 12.29 -26.43 1.16
C ILE A 126 13.59 -25.64 1.00
N ASP A 127 14.27 -25.84 -0.12
CA ASP A 127 15.53 -25.16 -0.42
C ASP A 127 15.31 -23.76 -0.98
N ILE A 128 14.24 -23.57 -1.80
CA ILE A 128 13.96 -22.29 -2.47
C ILE A 128 12.44 -22.05 -2.51
N ILE A 129 12.01 -20.86 -2.13
CA ILE A 129 10.66 -20.34 -2.38
C ILE A 129 10.78 -19.22 -3.41
N LEU A 130 10.21 -19.43 -4.60
CA LEU A 130 10.19 -18.44 -5.68
C LEU A 130 8.92 -17.57 -5.61
N SER A 131 9.02 -16.33 -6.08
CA SER A 131 7.83 -15.49 -6.29
C SER A 131 7.09 -15.92 -7.55
N SER A 132 5.78 -16.18 -7.45
CA SER A 132 4.96 -16.55 -8.62
C SER A 132 4.97 -15.49 -9.72
N ASN A 133 5.17 -14.20 -9.37
CA ASN A 133 5.22 -13.10 -10.33
C ASN A 133 6.47 -13.11 -11.24
N GLN A 134 7.48 -13.90 -10.86
CA GLN A 134 8.73 -14.05 -11.63
C GLN A 134 8.77 -15.36 -12.42
N MET A 135 7.70 -16.16 -12.38
CA MET A 135 7.62 -17.44 -13.03
C MET A 135 6.69 -17.38 -14.25
N LEU A 136 7.07 -18.03 -15.33
CA LEU A 136 6.21 -18.19 -16.50
C LEU A 136 5.24 -19.37 -16.35
N ILE A 137 5.71 -20.47 -15.74
CA ILE A 137 4.94 -21.69 -15.55
C ILE A 137 5.45 -22.44 -14.31
N GLY A 138 4.55 -23.06 -13.57
CA GLY A 138 4.85 -23.93 -12.44
C GLY A 138 3.77 -25.00 -12.29
N LYS A 139 4.13 -26.15 -11.72
CA LYS A 139 3.15 -27.18 -11.38
C LYS A 139 2.33 -26.72 -10.18
N SER A 140 1.02 -26.95 -10.19
CA SER A 140 0.12 -26.52 -9.10
C SER A 140 0.45 -27.11 -7.73
N ASN A 141 1.04 -28.32 -7.71
CA ASN A 141 1.49 -28.95 -6.45
C ASN A 141 2.74 -28.30 -5.83
N MET A 142 3.37 -27.34 -6.53
CA MET A 142 4.49 -26.53 -6.03
C MET A 142 4.02 -25.19 -5.46
N ASP A 143 2.73 -24.85 -5.60
CA ASP A 143 2.16 -23.61 -5.06
C ASP A 143 1.84 -23.77 -3.57
N VAL A 144 2.56 -23.05 -2.74
CA VAL A 144 2.38 -23.03 -1.28
C VAL A 144 1.71 -21.76 -0.77
N THR A 145 1.11 -20.97 -1.67
CA THR A 145 0.47 -19.68 -1.33
C THR A 145 -0.55 -19.82 -0.21
N ASP A 146 -1.47 -20.79 -0.33
CA ASP A 146 -2.54 -20.97 0.65
C ASP A 146 -2.03 -21.46 2.01
N GLU A 147 -0.98 -22.29 2.01
CA GLU A 147 -0.36 -22.79 3.25
C GLU A 147 0.35 -21.64 3.98
N ILE A 148 1.08 -20.81 3.24
CA ILE A 148 1.73 -19.63 3.81
C ILE A 148 0.67 -18.63 4.30
N LEU A 149 -0.40 -18.39 3.55
CA LEU A 149 -1.51 -17.52 3.95
C LEU A 149 -2.12 -17.97 5.27
N LYS A 150 -2.37 -19.27 5.45
CA LYS A 150 -2.85 -19.84 6.73
C LYS A 150 -1.86 -19.57 7.87
N ASN A 151 -0.56 -19.76 7.62
CA ASN A 151 0.47 -19.50 8.62
C ASN A 151 0.54 -18.01 9.02
N VAL A 152 0.43 -17.10 8.03
CA VAL A 152 0.38 -15.66 8.26
C VAL A 152 -0.82 -15.29 9.14
N ASN A 153 -2.02 -15.76 8.81
CA ASN A 153 -3.24 -15.49 9.58
C ASN A 153 -3.19 -16.08 11.00
N ASN A 154 -2.50 -17.22 11.19
CA ASN A 154 -2.35 -17.84 12.50
C ASN A 154 -1.34 -17.14 13.39
N LYS A 155 -0.23 -16.66 12.81
CA LYS A 155 0.92 -16.11 13.57
C LYS A 155 0.83 -14.60 13.78
N ILE A 156 0.29 -13.85 12.81
CA ILE A 156 0.20 -12.39 12.89
C ILE A 156 -1.23 -11.99 13.23
N LYS A 157 -1.60 -12.07 14.52
CA LYS A 157 -2.95 -11.69 14.98
C LYS A 157 -3.05 -10.24 15.42
N ASN A 158 -1.99 -9.73 16.05
CA ASN A 158 -1.90 -8.36 16.55
C ASN A 158 -0.85 -7.60 15.76
N PHE A 159 -1.27 -6.85 14.76
CA PHE A 159 -0.43 -6.02 13.93
C PHE A 159 -0.78 -4.55 14.13
N ASN A 160 0.22 -3.74 14.53
CA ASN A 160 0.02 -2.30 14.72
C ASN A 160 0.11 -1.58 13.37
N ILE A 161 -0.95 -0.84 13.01
CA ILE A 161 -1.06 -0.09 11.74
C ILE A 161 -0.81 1.42 11.98
N ASN A 162 -0.53 1.84 13.23
CA ASN A 162 -0.35 3.26 13.59
C ASN A 162 1.02 3.79 13.17
#